data_c7e117606bd9fd565af4a030f93cdb53
#
_entry.id   c7e117606bd9fd565af4a030f93cdb53
#
_cell.length_a   1.000
_cell.length_b   1.000
_cell.length_c   1.000
_cell.angle_alpha   90.00
_cell.angle_beta   90.00
_cell.angle_gamma   90.00
#
_symmetry.space_group_name_H-M   'P 1'
#
loop_
_entity.id
_entity.type
_entity.pdbx_description
1 polymer ?
#
loop_
_entity_poly.entity_id
_entity_poly.type
_entity_poly.pdbx_seq_one_letter_code
_entity_poly.pdbx_strand_id
1 'polypeptide(L)'
;KSRGLGDVYKRQLMNDYLDTLKQSFSKDSFLASLFFFFVLSSWYTLRPLRNELAVQDIDNISLLLAMVGIGMLFANLIYSWVASKTNLKQLIIFCYLFLASNLVVFINLDFSSSAWVGRSFYVWCNIYSFFVVAIFWVVAINLFRQNKAKKYFGFISFGGTLGAAFGSRLSKYIANNFSITPIDGGPEEINISIFAIFTLGLLIIGLLIGLYCIGRVKSENIALGGSAKDAFKNLFDSSDVRQLAVYMFLFTSLMTIHWI
;
A
#
# COMPACT_ATOMS: atom_id res chain seq x y z
N LYS A 1 19.58 34.72 36.19
CA LYS A 1 18.60 33.73 36.72
C LYS A 1 17.74 33.05 35.66
N SER A 2 17.76 33.48 34.40
CA SER A 2 16.88 32.89 33.33
C SER A 2 17.50 31.67 32.60
N ARG A 3 18.82 31.49 32.61
CA ARG A 3 19.50 30.37 31.92
C ARG A 3 19.16 28.98 32.50
N GLY A 4 18.93 28.87 33.79
CA GLY A 4 18.60 27.58 34.43
C GLY A 4 17.20 27.04 34.10
N LEU A 5 16.21 27.90 33.86
CA LEU A 5 14.83 27.47 33.49
C LEU A 5 14.79 26.89 32.07
N GLY A 6 15.57 27.46 31.12
CA GLY A 6 15.65 26.94 29.75
C GLY A 6 16.30 25.55 29.68
N ASP A 7 17.31 25.29 30.55
CA ASP A 7 17.97 23.98 30.57
C ASP A 7 17.12 22.89 31.26
N VAL A 8 16.33 23.25 32.27
CA VAL A 8 15.35 22.34 32.91
C VAL A 8 14.27 21.99 31.92
N TYR A 9 13.71 22.98 31.20
CA TYR A 9 12.67 22.76 30.18
C TYR A 9 13.17 21.88 29.03
N LYS A 10 14.41 22.13 28.55
CA LYS A 10 15.03 21.29 27.50
C LYS A 10 15.24 19.85 27.94
N ARG A 11 15.70 19.64 29.18
CA ARG A 11 15.87 18.28 29.74
C ARG A 11 14.54 17.57 29.93
N GLN A 12 13.51 18.27 30.34
CA GLN A 12 12.17 17.71 30.50
C GLN A 12 11.59 17.31 29.15
N LEU A 13 11.68 18.18 28.13
CA LEU A 13 11.27 17.85 26.75
C LEU A 13 12.06 16.66 26.19
N MET A 14 13.37 16.60 26.45
CA MET A 14 14.20 15.48 25.99
C MET A 14 13.81 14.17 26.66
N ASN A 15 13.55 14.18 27.99
CA ASN A 15 13.11 13.01 28.72
C ASN A 15 11.72 12.54 28.25
N ASP A 16 10.76 13.44 28.06
CA ASP A 16 9.43 13.14 27.52
C ASP A 16 9.52 12.57 26.10
N TYR A 17 10.43 13.09 25.29
CA TYR A 17 10.70 12.58 23.95
C TYR A 17 11.30 11.16 23.98
N LEU A 18 12.31 10.94 24.84
CA LEU A 18 12.95 9.63 25.01
C LEU A 18 11.97 8.58 25.57
N ASP A 19 11.11 8.96 26.51
CA ASP A 19 10.08 8.07 27.04
C ASP A 19 8.99 7.76 26.00
N THR A 20 8.64 8.73 25.18
CA THR A 20 7.76 8.52 24.03
C THR A 20 8.39 7.58 23.01
N LEU A 21 9.68 7.73 22.70
CA LEU A 21 10.41 6.80 21.83
C LEU A 21 10.45 5.39 22.42
N LYS A 22 10.83 5.23 23.70
CA LYS A 22 10.85 3.91 24.37
C LYS A 22 9.47 3.24 24.34
N GLN A 23 8.40 3.99 24.58
CA GLN A 23 7.04 3.48 24.51
C GLN A 23 6.60 3.14 23.08
N SER A 24 7.20 3.77 22.05
CA SER A 24 6.94 3.45 20.64
C SER A 24 7.54 2.10 20.23
N PHE A 25 8.55 1.60 20.93
CA PHE A 25 9.19 0.30 20.71
C PHE A 25 8.44 -0.83 21.45
N SER A 26 7.21 -1.11 21.06
CA SER A 26 6.47 -2.28 21.52
C SER A 26 6.63 -3.44 20.54
N LYS A 27 6.42 -4.68 21.00
CA LYS A 27 6.40 -5.84 20.09
C LYS A 27 5.38 -5.68 18.97
N ASP A 28 4.23 -5.08 19.28
CA ASP A 28 3.14 -4.87 18.31
C ASP A 28 3.50 -3.78 17.29
N SER A 29 4.19 -2.70 17.71
CA SER A 29 4.65 -1.67 16.77
C SER A 29 5.76 -2.17 15.86
N PHE A 30 6.66 -3.02 16.37
CA PHE A 30 7.69 -3.66 15.55
C PHE A 30 7.07 -4.60 14.50
N LEU A 31 6.10 -5.42 14.90
CA LEU A 31 5.40 -6.31 13.98
C LEU A 31 4.60 -5.54 12.91
N ALA A 32 3.91 -4.48 13.30
CA ALA A 32 3.21 -3.61 12.36
C ALA A 32 4.18 -2.89 11.41
N SER A 33 5.33 -2.43 11.92
CA SER A 33 6.40 -1.83 11.11
C SER A 33 6.98 -2.82 10.11
N LEU A 34 7.21 -4.07 10.53
CA LEU A 34 7.67 -5.16 9.67
C LEU A 34 6.61 -5.55 8.62
N PHE A 35 5.34 -5.60 9.01
CA PHE A 35 4.24 -5.81 8.07
C PHE A 35 4.21 -4.72 7.00
N PHE A 36 4.31 -3.46 7.41
CA PHE A 36 4.32 -2.33 6.47
C PHE A 36 5.57 -2.32 5.58
N PHE A 37 6.71 -2.75 6.10
CA PHE A 37 7.92 -2.97 5.32
C PHE A 37 7.65 -3.92 4.15
N PHE A 38 7.08 -5.11 4.39
CA PHE A 38 6.82 -6.07 3.33
C PHE A 38 5.72 -5.61 2.36
N VAL A 39 4.68 -4.94 2.85
CA VAL A 39 3.64 -4.33 2.04
C VAL A 39 4.22 -3.32 1.05
N LEU A 40 5.02 -2.37 1.53
CA LEU A 40 5.62 -1.37 0.65
C LEU A 40 6.76 -1.94 -0.21
N SER A 41 7.52 -2.92 0.29
CA SER A 41 8.51 -3.62 -0.54
C SER A 41 7.87 -4.29 -1.75
N SER A 42 6.75 -4.98 -1.55
CA SER A 42 6.02 -5.64 -2.65
C SER A 42 5.52 -4.64 -3.69
N TRP A 43 4.93 -3.53 -3.24
CA TRP A 43 4.46 -2.48 -4.12
C TRP A 43 5.60 -1.77 -4.88
N TYR A 44 6.65 -1.37 -4.18
CA TYR A 44 7.76 -0.63 -4.80
C TYR A 44 8.62 -1.50 -5.71
N THR A 45 8.53 -2.82 -5.61
CA THR A 45 9.11 -3.74 -6.61
C THR A 45 8.37 -3.66 -7.95
N LEU A 46 7.03 -3.52 -7.95
CA LEU A 46 6.22 -3.42 -9.18
C LEU A 46 6.14 -2.00 -9.77
N ARG A 47 6.35 -0.97 -8.96
CA ARG A 47 6.12 0.42 -9.36
C ARG A 47 6.91 0.85 -10.60
N PRO A 48 8.22 0.56 -10.74
CA PRO A 48 8.97 0.91 -11.95
C PRO A 48 8.45 0.20 -13.19
N LEU A 49 8.10 -1.09 -13.06
CA LEU A 49 7.50 -1.87 -14.14
C LEU A 49 6.18 -1.27 -14.62
N ARG A 50 5.29 -0.89 -13.69
CA ARG A 50 4.05 -0.18 -14.03
C ARG A 50 4.32 1.11 -14.80
N ASN A 51 5.32 1.90 -14.38
CA ASN A 51 5.67 3.16 -15.03
C ASN A 51 6.22 2.92 -16.44
N GLU A 52 7.03 1.87 -16.62
CA GLU A 52 7.57 1.49 -17.92
C GLU A 52 6.44 1.15 -18.91
N LEU A 53 5.47 0.34 -18.48
CA LEU A 53 4.29 0.01 -19.30
C LEU A 53 3.45 1.24 -19.66
N ALA A 54 3.39 2.25 -18.79
CA ALA A 54 2.71 3.51 -19.10
C ALA A 54 3.48 4.32 -20.16
N VAL A 55 4.80 4.32 -20.10
CA VAL A 55 5.66 5.01 -21.11
C VAL A 55 5.58 4.32 -22.47
N GLN A 56 5.56 2.98 -22.48
CA GLN A 56 5.41 2.22 -23.75
C GLN A 56 4.06 2.45 -24.44
N ASP A 57 3.01 2.80 -23.69
CA ASP A 57 1.66 3.09 -24.22
C ASP A 57 1.26 4.57 -23.99
N ILE A 58 2.22 5.48 -24.10
CA ILE A 58 2.03 6.90 -23.76
C ILE A 58 0.94 7.58 -24.58
N ASP A 59 0.76 7.18 -25.85
CA ASP A 59 -0.27 7.73 -26.72
C ASP A 59 -1.70 7.40 -26.22
N ASN A 60 -1.84 6.35 -25.41
CA ASN A 60 -3.10 5.91 -24.82
C ASN A 60 -3.18 6.21 -23.30
N ILE A 61 -2.33 7.10 -22.77
CA ILE A 61 -2.27 7.35 -21.33
C ILE A 61 -3.61 7.80 -20.75
N SER A 62 -4.38 8.59 -21.51
CA SER A 62 -5.74 9.03 -21.10
C SER A 62 -6.69 7.86 -20.96
N LEU A 63 -6.61 6.87 -21.86
CA LEU A 63 -7.37 5.63 -21.76
C LEU A 63 -6.97 4.82 -20.54
N LEU A 64 -5.67 4.66 -20.30
CA LEU A 64 -5.13 3.96 -19.13
C LEU A 64 -5.62 4.58 -17.82
N LEU A 65 -5.58 5.91 -17.71
CA LEU A 65 -6.07 6.64 -16.53
C LEU A 65 -7.59 6.46 -16.34
N ALA A 66 -8.37 6.53 -17.42
CA ALA A 66 -9.81 6.26 -17.38
C ALA A 66 -10.11 4.82 -16.92
N MET A 67 -9.38 3.83 -17.44
CA MET A 67 -9.52 2.43 -17.03
C MET A 67 -9.17 2.23 -15.55
N VAL A 68 -8.12 2.89 -15.04
CA VAL A 68 -7.77 2.88 -13.61
C VAL A 68 -8.91 3.45 -12.78
N GLY A 69 -9.47 4.61 -13.17
CA GLY A 69 -10.59 5.24 -12.46
C GLY A 69 -11.81 4.31 -12.36
N ILE A 70 -12.22 3.73 -13.49
CA ILE A 70 -13.33 2.79 -13.56
C ILE A 70 -13.00 1.53 -12.73
N GLY A 71 -11.82 0.95 -12.93
CA GLY A 71 -11.38 -0.25 -12.20
C GLY A 71 -11.37 -0.04 -10.68
N MET A 72 -10.92 1.13 -10.21
CA MET A 72 -10.94 1.49 -8.80
C MET A 72 -12.35 1.61 -8.23
N LEU A 73 -13.31 2.17 -8.99
CA LEU A 73 -14.71 2.23 -8.56
C LEU A 73 -15.27 0.83 -8.34
N PHE A 74 -15.09 -0.08 -9.31
CA PHE A 74 -15.56 -1.46 -9.18
C PHE A 74 -14.85 -2.20 -8.04
N ALA A 75 -13.54 -2.06 -7.93
CA ALA A 75 -12.76 -2.70 -6.88
C ALA A 75 -13.19 -2.24 -5.47
N ASN A 76 -13.47 -0.93 -5.30
CA ASN A 76 -13.99 -0.40 -4.03
C ASN A 76 -15.39 -0.92 -3.69
N LEU A 77 -16.28 -1.08 -4.67
CA LEU A 77 -17.60 -1.67 -4.44
C LEU A 77 -17.49 -3.12 -3.97
N ILE A 78 -16.66 -3.92 -4.65
CA ILE A 78 -16.40 -5.32 -4.27
C ILE A 78 -15.78 -5.40 -2.87
N TYR A 79 -14.76 -4.57 -2.60
CA TYR A 79 -14.11 -4.51 -1.29
C TYR A 79 -15.10 -4.18 -0.18
N SER A 80 -15.93 -3.14 -0.38
CA SER A 80 -16.94 -2.73 0.59
C SER A 80 -17.96 -3.84 0.86
N TRP A 81 -18.38 -4.55 -0.18
CA TRP A 81 -19.29 -5.68 -0.04
C TRP A 81 -18.63 -6.85 0.73
N VAL A 82 -17.39 -7.20 0.43
CA VAL A 82 -16.64 -8.24 1.17
C VAL A 82 -16.44 -7.82 2.62
N ALA A 83 -15.98 -6.58 2.87
CA ALA A 83 -15.73 -6.05 4.21
C ALA A 83 -16.98 -6.02 5.08
N SER A 84 -18.18 -5.81 4.49
CA SER A 84 -19.43 -5.83 5.23
C SER A 84 -19.88 -7.23 5.69
N LYS A 85 -19.35 -8.29 5.08
CA LYS A 85 -19.74 -9.69 5.33
C LYS A 85 -18.67 -10.53 6.02
N THR A 86 -17.46 -10.02 6.15
CA THR A 86 -16.32 -10.76 6.68
C THR A 86 -15.77 -10.12 7.96
N ASN A 87 -15.07 -10.92 8.75
CA ASN A 87 -14.26 -10.40 9.85
C ASN A 87 -12.86 -9.99 9.35
N LEU A 88 -12.08 -9.28 10.20
CA LEU A 88 -10.76 -8.75 9.83
C LEU A 88 -9.81 -9.84 9.30
N LYS A 89 -9.81 -11.03 9.89
CA LYS A 89 -8.97 -12.14 9.46
C LYS A 89 -9.38 -12.68 8.09
N GLN A 90 -10.67 -12.84 7.86
CA GLN A 90 -11.20 -13.28 6.56
C GLN A 90 -10.95 -12.24 5.47
N LEU A 91 -11.11 -10.94 5.79
CA LEU A 91 -10.88 -9.85 4.86
C LEU A 91 -9.42 -9.85 4.36
N ILE A 92 -8.43 -9.91 5.27
CA ILE A 92 -7.02 -9.90 4.86
C ILE A 92 -6.69 -11.14 4.03
N ILE A 93 -7.14 -12.32 4.44
CA ILE A 93 -6.90 -13.55 3.69
C ILE A 93 -7.49 -13.45 2.29
N PHE A 94 -8.77 -13.07 2.19
CA PHE A 94 -9.45 -12.96 0.90
C PHE A 94 -8.74 -11.97 -0.03
N CYS A 95 -8.48 -10.75 0.45
CA CYS A 95 -7.86 -9.71 -0.39
C CYS A 95 -6.43 -10.07 -0.81
N TYR A 96 -5.61 -10.58 0.10
CA TYR A 96 -4.23 -10.94 -0.24
C TYR A 96 -4.14 -12.16 -1.15
N LEU A 97 -4.98 -13.18 -0.94
CA LEU A 97 -5.05 -14.33 -1.84
C LEU A 97 -5.60 -13.93 -3.21
N PHE A 98 -6.59 -13.03 -3.27
CA PHE A 98 -7.07 -12.49 -4.53
C PHE A 98 -5.95 -11.75 -5.28
N LEU A 99 -5.21 -10.87 -4.61
CA LEU A 99 -4.08 -10.17 -5.21
C LEU A 99 -2.96 -11.13 -5.65
N ALA A 100 -2.66 -12.14 -4.83
CA ALA A 100 -1.68 -13.18 -5.15
C ALA A 100 -2.10 -14.03 -6.35
N SER A 101 -3.37 -14.43 -6.44
CA SER A 101 -3.87 -15.21 -7.58
C SER A 101 -3.78 -14.44 -8.91
N ASN A 102 -4.05 -13.14 -8.90
CA ASN A 102 -3.85 -12.30 -10.08
C ASN A 102 -2.37 -12.23 -10.49
N LEU A 103 -1.42 -12.14 -9.52
CA LEU A 103 0.02 -12.22 -9.84
C LEU A 103 0.37 -13.54 -10.52
N VAL A 104 -0.15 -14.66 -10.01
CA VAL A 104 0.06 -15.98 -10.64
C VAL A 104 -0.50 -16.01 -12.07
N VAL A 105 -1.65 -15.40 -12.32
CA VAL A 105 -2.18 -15.27 -13.69
C VAL A 105 -1.21 -14.47 -14.57
N PHE A 106 -0.76 -13.30 -14.11
CA PHE A 106 0.16 -12.45 -14.89
C PHE A 106 1.53 -13.10 -15.13
N ILE A 107 2.03 -13.97 -14.24
CA ILE A 107 3.26 -14.73 -14.48
C ILE A 107 3.15 -15.62 -15.71
N ASN A 108 1.95 -16.12 -16.03
CA ASN A 108 1.69 -17.06 -17.11
C ASN A 108 1.18 -16.38 -18.40
N LEU A 109 0.98 -15.06 -18.40
CA LEU A 109 0.54 -14.33 -19.58
C LEU A 109 1.72 -13.86 -20.43
N ASP A 110 1.59 -13.97 -21.74
CA ASP A 110 2.53 -13.41 -22.69
C ASP A 110 2.20 -11.93 -22.96
N PHE A 111 3.06 -11.04 -22.50
CA PHE A 111 2.90 -9.60 -22.65
C PHE A 111 3.17 -9.11 -24.07
N SER A 112 3.86 -9.90 -24.90
CA SER A 112 4.10 -9.59 -26.31
C SER A 112 2.88 -9.89 -27.18
N SER A 113 1.99 -10.77 -26.73
CA SER A 113 0.84 -11.23 -27.50
C SER A 113 -0.22 -10.16 -27.77
N SER A 114 -0.39 -9.19 -26.86
CA SER A 114 -1.40 -8.13 -26.98
C SER A 114 -1.12 -6.95 -26.04
N ALA A 115 -1.27 -5.73 -26.56
CA ALA A 115 -1.22 -4.50 -25.76
C ALA A 115 -2.23 -4.49 -24.59
N TRP A 116 -3.35 -5.22 -24.71
CA TRP A 116 -4.36 -5.32 -23.65
C TRP A 116 -3.84 -6.05 -22.40
N VAL A 117 -2.90 -6.95 -22.53
CA VAL A 117 -2.26 -7.62 -21.37
C VAL A 117 -1.49 -6.60 -20.54
N GLY A 118 -0.65 -5.77 -21.18
CA GLY A 118 0.07 -4.69 -20.52
C GLY A 118 -0.86 -3.66 -19.87
N ARG A 119 -1.93 -3.24 -20.58
CA ARG A 119 -2.95 -2.32 -20.07
C ARG A 119 -3.67 -2.88 -18.85
N SER A 120 -4.08 -4.14 -18.90
CA SER A 120 -4.73 -4.83 -17.78
C SER A 120 -3.82 -4.92 -16.56
N PHE A 121 -2.54 -5.24 -16.77
CA PHE A 121 -1.54 -5.26 -15.70
C PHE A 121 -1.32 -3.86 -15.10
N TYR A 122 -1.25 -2.82 -15.92
CA TYR A 122 -1.14 -1.43 -15.46
C TYR A 122 -2.31 -1.05 -14.54
N VAL A 123 -3.55 -1.32 -14.96
CA VAL A 123 -4.76 -1.06 -14.16
C VAL A 123 -4.72 -1.85 -12.86
N TRP A 124 -4.39 -3.14 -12.95
CA TRP A 124 -4.28 -4.01 -11.79
C TRP A 124 -3.20 -3.54 -10.80
N CYS A 125 -2.03 -3.11 -11.26
CA CYS A 125 -0.97 -2.56 -10.41
C CYS A 125 -1.46 -1.34 -9.60
N ASN A 126 -2.27 -0.47 -10.18
CA ASN A 126 -2.85 0.66 -9.46
C ASN A 126 -3.84 0.21 -8.38
N ILE A 127 -4.72 -0.75 -8.71
CA ILE A 127 -5.66 -1.37 -7.76
C ILE A 127 -4.87 -2.06 -6.63
N TYR A 128 -3.85 -2.86 -6.97
CA TYR A 128 -2.96 -3.53 -6.03
C TYR A 128 -2.35 -2.55 -5.03
N SER A 129 -1.75 -1.47 -5.51
CA SER A 129 -1.09 -0.46 -4.67
C SER A 129 -2.00 0.14 -3.62
N PHE A 130 -3.23 0.44 -4.01
CA PHE A 130 -4.22 1.01 -3.11
C PHE A 130 -4.67 -0.01 -2.05
N PHE A 131 -5.07 -1.21 -2.48
CA PHE A 131 -5.67 -2.18 -1.57
C PHE A 131 -4.66 -2.80 -0.60
N VAL A 132 -3.42 -3.09 -1.03
CA VAL A 132 -2.42 -3.65 -0.13
C VAL A 132 -2.08 -2.71 1.02
N VAL A 133 -2.05 -1.39 0.75
CA VAL A 133 -1.82 -0.36 1.76
C VAL A 133 -3.07 -0.10 2.60
N ALA A 134 -4.25 -0.04 1.99
CA ALA A 134 -5.52 0.17 2.69
C ALA A 134 -5.78 -0.94 3.73
N ILE A 135 -5.58 -2.20 3.35
CA ILE A 135 -5.75 -3.35 4.24
C ILE A 135 -4.74 -3.31 5.38
N PHE A 136 -3.48 -2.94 5.10
CA PHE A 136 -2.49 -2.72 6.15
C PHE A 136 -2.99 -1.73 7.19
N TRP A 137 -3.51 -0.57 6.77
CA TRP A 137 -4.02 0.45 7.71
C TRP A 137 -5.24 -0.05 8.50
N VAL A 138 -6.12 -0.83 7.89
CA VAL A 138 -7.24 -1.47 8.62
C VAL A 138 -6.71 -2.36 9.75
N VAL A 139 -5.69 -3.17 9.48
CA VAL A 139 -5.05 -4.01 10.52
C VAL A 139 -4.37 -3.15 11.59
N ALA A 140 -3.59 -2.15 11.18
CA ALA A 140 -2.85 -1.28 12.10
C ALA A 140 -3.78 -0.50 13.04
N ILE A 141 -4.88 0.07 12.53
CA ILE A 141 -5.86 0.79 13.34
C ILE A 141 -6.51 -0.14 14.37
N ASN A 142 -6.82 -1.39 13.99
CA ASN A 142 -7.41 -2.35 14.91
C ASN A 142 -6.40 -2.87 15.94
N LEU A 143 -5.13 -2.97 15.61
CA LEU A 143 -4.07 -3.38 16.54
C LEU A 143 -3.82 -2.31 17.63
N PHE A 144 -3.91 -1.02 17.28
CA PHE A 144 -3.59 0.11 18.17
C PHE A 144 -4.81 0.92 18.63
N ARG A 145 -6.00 0.34 18.66
CA ARG A 145 -7.30 0.98 18.86
C ARG A 145 -7.48 1.83 20.14
N GLN A 146 -6.56 1.83 21.11
CA GLN A 146 -6.65 2.67 22.30
C GLN A 146 -5.70 3.87 22.19
N ASN A 147 -6.22 5.07 22.47
CA ASN A 147 -5.65 6.42 22.70
C ASN A 147 -4.13 6.71 22.52
N LYS A 148 -3.32 5.73 22.14
CA LYS A 148 -1.86 5.81 21.95
C LYS A 148 -1.41 5.64 20.50
N ALA A 149 -2.33 5.49 19.54
CA ALA A 149 -2.02 5.20 18.14
C ALA A 149 -1.03 6.20 17.51
N LYS A 150 -1.15 7.49 17.83
CA LYS A 150 -0.26 8.54 17.32
C LYS A 150 1.23 8.29 17.65
N LYS A 151 1.53 7.65 18.78
CA LYS A 151 2.91 7.35 19.19
C LYS A 151 3.57 6.27 18.33
N TYR A 152 2.79 5.32 17.82
CA TYR A 152 3.31 4.18 17.06
C TYR A 152 3.41 4.44 15.56
N PHE A 153 2.61 5.35 15.02
CA PHE A 153 2.58 5.59 13.56
C PHE A 153 3.91 6.08 12.99
N GLY A 154 4.68 6.88 13.73
CA GLY A 154 6.00 7.31 13.30
C GLY A 154 6.95 6.13 13.07
N PHE A 155 6.99 5.18 14.01
CA PHE A 155 7.82 3.99 13.90
C PHE A 155 7.33 3.02 12.82
N ILE A 156 6.03 2.85 12.69
CA ILE A 156 5.42 2.05 11.63
C ILE A 156 5.76 2.62 10.25
N SER A 157 5.61 3.94 10.08
CA SER A 157 5.94 4.65 8.84
C SER A 157 7.42 4.53 8.46
N PHE A 158 8.32 4.50 9.45
CA PHE A 158 9.75 4.25 9.22
C PHE A 158 9.98 2.87 8.57
N GLY A 159 9.30 1.81 9.07
CA GLY A 159 9.36 0.50 8.42
C GLY A 159 8.85 0.52 6.98
N GLY A 160 7.77 1.25 6.72
CA GLY A 160 7.27 1.45 5.36
C GLY A 160 8.28 2.16 4.44
N THR A 161 8.94 3.22 4.95
CA THR A 161 9.99 3.93 4.19
C THR A 161 11.16 3.02 3.83
N LEU A 162 11.61 2.21 4.79
CA LEU A 162 12.65 1.19 4.54
C LEU A 162 12.18 0.16 3.51
N GLY A 163 10.92 -0.28 3.61
CA GLY A 163 10.31 -1.20 2.65
C GLY A 163 10.26 -0.63 1.23
N ALA A 164 9.88 0.63 1.09
CA ALA A 164 9.87 1.33 -0.19
C ALA A 164 11.29 1.42 -0.80
N ALA A 165 12.29 1.77 0.02
CA ALA A 165 13.69 1.83 -0.41
C ALA A 165 14.22 0.44 -0.82
N PHE A 166 13.90 -0.59 -0.04
CA PHE A 166 14.27 -1.97 -0.34
C PHE A 166 13.59 -2.45 -1.64
N GLY A 167 12.28 -2.28 -1.79
CA GLY A 167 11.53 -2.68 -2.98
C GLY A 167 12.05 -2.00 -4.26
N SER A 168 12.36 -0.70 -4.20
CA SER A 168 12.95 0.03 -5.32
C SER A 168 14.34 -0.50 -5.70
N ARG A 169 15.18 -0.84 -4.72
CA ARG A 169 16.49 -1.46 -4.98
C ARG A 169 16.36 -2.87 -5.54
N LEU A 170 15.42 -3.66 -5.00
CA LEU A 170 15.12 -4.99 -5.50
C LEU A 170 14.64 -4.93 -6.96
N SER A 171 13.76 -3.98 -7.29
CA SER A 171 13.31 -3.75 -8.66
C SER A 171 14.48 -3.48 -9.61
N LYS A 172 15.41 -2.59 -9.22
CA LYS A 172 16.62 -2.32 -10.01
C LYS A 172 17.51 -3.56 -10.16
N TYR A 173 17.67 -4.33 -9.09
CA TYR A 173 18.44 -5.57 -9.12
C TYR A 173 17.84 -6.59 -10.09
N ILE A 174 16.50 -6.76 -10.05
CA ILE A 174 15.81 -7.67 -10.97
C ILE A 174 15.99 -7.21 -12.42
N ALA A 175 15.79 -5.92 -12.70
CA ALA A 175 15.93 -5.37 -14.04
C ALA A 175 17.34 -5.58 -14.61
N ASN A 176 18.38 -5.42 -13.80
CA ASN A 176 19.76 -5.54 -14.25
C ASN A 176 20.25 -6.98 -14.41
N ASN A 177 19.64 -7.97 -13.75
CA ASN A 177 20.18 -9.34 -13.72
C ASN A 177 19.26 -10.37 -14.38
N PHE A 178 18.02 -9.99 -14.70
CA PHE A 178 17.01 -10.92 -15.21
C PHE A 178 16.24 -10.36 -16.41
N SER A 179 16.87 -9.43 -17.17
CA SER A 179 16.34 -8.99 -18.46
C SER A 179 16.34 -10.15 -19.47
N ILE A 180 15.42 -10.11 -20.40
CA ILE A 180 15.35 -11.05 -21.53
C ILE A 180 16.03 -10.39 -22.72
N THR A 181 17.07 -11.03 -23.27
CA THR A 181 17.67 -10.61 -24.54
C THR A 181 16.89 -11.30 -25.66
N PRO A 182 16.19 -10.54 -26.53
CA PRO A 182 15.50 -11.13 -27.68
C PRO A 182 16.48 -11.85 -28.62
N ILE A 183 16.02 -12.96 -29.20
CA ILE A 183 16.85 -13.81 -30.09
C ILE A 183 17.30 -13.04 -31.37
N ASP A 184 16.52 -12.07 -31.78
CA ASP A 184 16.73 -11.19 -32.96
C ASP A 184 17.64 -9.98 -32.69
N GLY A 185 18.27 -9.89 -31.50
CA GLY A 185 19.18 -8.82 -31.12
C GLY A 185 18.50 -7.47 -30.84
N GLY A 186 17.21 -7.47 -30.56
CA GLY A 186 16.45 -6.31 -30.11
C GLY A 186 16.90 -5.79 -28.73
N PRO A 187 16.36 -4.67 -28.28
CA PRO A 187 16.66 -4.13 -26.95
C PRO A 187 16.24 -5.13 -25.86
N GLU A 188 16.98 -5.13 -24.75
CA GLU A 188 16.65 -5.98 -23.59
C GLU A 188 15.24 -5.71 -23.09
N GLU A 189 14.45 -6.77 -22.95
CA GLU A 189 13.08 -6.71 -22.44
C GLU A 189 13.02 -7.01 -20.95
N ILE A 190 12.11 -6.35 -20.24
CA ILE A 190 11.89 -6.56 -18.81
C ILE A 190 11.17 -7.88 -18.60
N ASN A 191 11.73 -8.76 -17.79
CA ASN A 191 11.11 -10.02 -17.41
C ASN A 191 10.02 -9.80 -16.32
N ILE A 192 8.81 -9.53 -16.76
CA ILE A 192 7.65 -9.24 -15.89
C ILE A 192 7.36 -10.40 -14.92
N SER A 193 7.53 -11.65 -15.38
CA SER A 193 7.28 -12.83 -14.55
C SER A 193 8.18 -12.88 -13.33
N ILE A 194 9.44 -12.51 -13.45
CA ILE A 194 10.37 -12.48 -12.30
C ILE A 194 9.97 -11.39 -11.29
N PHE A 195 9.59 -10.20 -11.76
CA PHE A 195 9.05 -9.16 -10.87
C PHE A 195 7.81 -9.65 -10.11
N ALA A 196 6.90 -10.34 -10.79
CA ALA A 196 5.71 -10.88 -10.18
C ALA A 196 6.02 -11.97 -9.14
N ILE A 197 7.01 -12.85 -9.40
CA ILE A 197 7.45 -13.90 -8.46
C ILE A 197 8.02 -13.28 -7.18
N PHE A 198 8.93 -12.31 -7.28
CA PHE A 198 9.49 -11.62 -6.11
C PHE A 198 8.41 -10.88 -5.32
N THR A 199 7.51 -10.19 -6.03
CA THR A 199 6.37 -9.50 -5.40
C THR A 199 5.45 -10.48 -4.68
N LEU A 200 5.14 -11.62 -5.28
CA LEU A 200 4.34 -12.67 -4.68
C LEU A 200 4.98 -13.18 -3.38
N GLY A 201 6.29 -13.42 -3.39
CA GLY A 201 7.03 -13.81 -2.18
C GLY A 201 6.91 -12.78 -1.05
N LEU A 202 7.13 -11.50 -1.36
CA LEU A 202 7.00 -10.40 -0.40
C LEU A 202 5.56 -10.25 0.11
N LEU A 203 4.57 -10.41 -0.76
CA LEU A 203 3.15 -10.36 -0.42
C LEU A 203 2.74 -11.48 0.53
N ILE A 204 3.21 -12.71 0.28
CA ILE A 204 2.94 -13.87 1.15
C ILE A 204 3.56 -13.66 2.53
N ILE A 205 4.81 -13.20 2.61
CA ILE A 205 5.45 -12.89 3.90
C ILE A 205 4.65 -11.80 4.62
N GLY A 206 4.24 -10.75 3.91
CA GLY A 206 3.38 -9.70 4.44
C GLY A 206 2.07 -10.25 5.00
N LEU A 207 1.39 -11.14 4.25
CA LEU A 207 0.17 -11.81 4.71
C LEU A 207 0.38 -12.59 6.02
N LEU A 208 1.46 -13.38 6.10
CA LEU A 208 1.75 -14.18 7.31
C LEU A 208 1.97 -13.29 8.53
N ILE A 209 2.73 -12.19 8.38
CA ILE A 209 2.95 -11.22 9.46
C ILE A 209 1.63 -10.50 9.81
N GLY A 210 0.84 -10.11 8.81
CA GLY A 210 -0.46 -9.49 9.01
C GLY A 210 -1.42 -10.39 9.78
N LEU A 211 -1.48 -11.69 9.46
CA LEU A 211 -2.27 -12.68 10.19
C LEU A 211 -1.80 -12.84 11.63
N TYR A 212 -0.47 -12.84 11.85
CA TYR A 212 0.08 -12.86 13.19
C TYR A 212 -0.29 -11.60 13.99
N CYS A 213 -0.25 -10.42 13.38
CA CYS A 213 -0.72 -9.16 13.98
C CYS A 213 -2.19 -9.24 14.38
N ILE A 214 -3.06 -9.79 13.52
CA ILE A 214 -4.49 -9.94 13.81
C ILE A 214 -4.73 -10.87 15.00
N GLY A 215 -3.96 -11.96 15.13
CA GLY A 215 -4.01 -12.85 16.27
C GLY A 215 -3.74 -12.16 17.62
N ARG A 216 -3.12 -10.99 17.61
CA ARG A 216 -2.82 -10.16 18.80
C ARG A 216 -3.90 -9.08 19.06
N VAL A 217 -4.81 -8.86 18.10
CA VAL A 217 -5.93 -7.91 18.29
C VAL A 217 -6.90 -8.51 19.29
N LYS A 218 -7.11 -7.82 20.41
CA LYS A 218 -8.12 -8.20 21.41
C LYS A 218 -9.50 -8.06 20.79
N SER A 219 -10.14 -9.20 20.61
CA SER A 219 -11.45 -9.29 19.95
C SER A 219 -12.56 -8.77 20.84
N GLU A 220 -13.02 -7.55 20.59
CA GLU A 220 -14.38 -7.14 20.86
C GLU A 220 -14.86 -6.35 19.64
N ASN A 221 -15.75 -6.97 18.85
CA ASN A 221 -16.52 -6.39 17.76
C ASN A 221 -15.76 -5.40 16.84
N ILE A 222 -14.89 -5.93 16.01
CA ILE A 222 -14.19 -5.15 14.99
C ILE A 222 -15.18 -4.86 13.86
N ALA A 223 -15.75 -3.66 13.86
CA ALA A 223 -16.50 -3.16 12.72
C ALA A 223 -15.51 -2.82 11.60
N LEU A 224 -15.54 -3.57 10.51
CA LEU A 224 -14.64 -3.39 9.33
C LEU A 224 -15.14 -2.33 8.36
N GLY A 225 -15.74 -1.27 8.85
CA GLY A 225 -16.24 -0.16 8.04
C GLY A 225 -17.73 -0.27 7.73
N GLY A 226 -18.33 0.89 7.47
CA GLY A 226 -19.71 1.02 7.00
C GLY A 226 -19.85 0.53 5.56
N SER A 227 -21.08 0.31 5.12
CA SER A 227 -21.37 0.01 3.71
C SER A 227 -20.95 1.19 2.82
N ALA A 228 -20.72 0.96 1.53
CA ALA A 228 -20.46 2.05 0.57
C ALA A 228 -21.57 3.13 0.64
N LYS A 229 -22.80 2.73 0.95
CA LYS A 229 -23.96 3.63 1.14
C LYS A 229 -23.75 4.54 2.35
N ASP A 230 -23.22 4.01 3.47
CA ASP A 230 -22.91 4.80 4.66
C ASP A 230 -21.74 5.75 4.42
N ALA A 231 -20.75 5.34 3.64
CA ALA A 231 -19.63 6.21 3.25
C ALA A 231 -20.11 7.40 2.40
N PHE A 232 -20.99 7.15 1.42
CA PHE A 232 -21.62 8.23 0.64
C PHE A 232 -22.48 9.14 1.52
N LYS A 233 -23.28 8.59 2.41
CA LYS A 233 -24.09 9.37 3.34
C LYS A 233 -23.21 10.26 4.23
N ASN A 234 -22.17 9.71 4.82
CA ASN A 234 -21.23 10.45 5.67
C ASN A 234 -20.50 11.58 4.91
N LEU A 235 -20.26 11.43 3.62
CA LEU A 235 -19.65 12.49 2.78
C LEU A 235 -20.54 13.74 2.74
N PHE A 236 -21.86 13.59 2.77
CA PHE A 236 -22.80 14.71 2.74
C PHE A 236 -23.17 15.19 4.14
N ASP A 237 -23.27 14.28 5.11
CA ASP A 237 -23.73 14.60 6.47
C ASP A 237 -22.61 15.15 7.37
N SER A 238 -21.36 14.71 7.18
CA SER A 238 -20.22 15.13 8.01
C SER A 238 -19.39 16.22 7.35
N SER A 239 -19.28 17.39 8.00
CA SER A 239 -18.43 18.49 7.56
C SER A 239 -16.96 18.10 7.44
N ASP A 240 -16.44 17.33 8.41
CA ASP A 240 -15.03 16.93 8.47
C ASP A 240 -14.67 15.97 7.32
N VAL A 241 -15.57 15.00 7.03
CA VAL A 241 -15.38 14.05 5.92
C VAL A 241 -15.42 14.79 4.59
N ARG A 242 -16.33 15.74 4.43
CA ARG A 242 -16.43 16.57 3.22
C ARG A 242 -15.20 17.44 3.01
N GLN A 243 -14.71 18.10 4.05
CA GLN A 243 -13.49 18.92 3.98
C GLN A 243 -12.28 18.05 3.61
N LEU A 244 -12.15 16.88 4.21
CA LEU A 244 -11.08 15.92 3.88
C LEU A 244 -11.18 15.46 2.42
N ALA A 245 -12.39 15.16 1.93
CA ALA A 245 -12.60 14.76 0.54
C ALA A 245 -12.23 15.87 -0.45
N VAL A 246 -12.62 17.12 -0.17
CA VAL A 246 -12.25 18.29 -0.99
C VAL A 246 -10.73 18.50 -0.96
N TYR A 247 -10.11 18.42 0.22
CA TYR A 247 -8.65 18.52 0.33
C TYR A 247 -7.93 17.47 -0.49
N MET A 248 -8.33 16.21 -0.38
CA MET A 248 -7.73 15.10 -1.14
C MET A 248 -7.95 15.26 -2.64
N PHE A 249 -9.11 15.71 -3.07
CA PHE A 249 -9.40 16.00 -4.47
C PHE A 249 -8.49 17.11 -5.02
N LEU A 250 -8.38 18.24 -4.31
CA LEU A 250 -7.51 19.36 -4.70
C LEU A 250 -6.03 18.95 -4.71
N PHE A 251 -5.59 18.22 -3.69
CA PHE A 251 -4.21 17.73 -3.60
C PHE A 251 -3.85 16.80 -4.76
N THR A 252 -4.69 15.82 -5.06
CA THR A 252 -4.46 14.90 -6.18
C THR A 252 -4.52 15.61 -7.53
N SER A 253 -5.45 16.55 -7.71
CA SER A 253 -5.54 17.33 -8.95
C SER A 253 -4.30 18.20 -9.17
N LEU A 254 -3.82 18.89 -8.14
CA LEU A 254 -2.59 19.69 -8.21
C LEU A 254 -1.36 18.81 -8.52
N MET A 255 -1.25 17.66 -7.86
CA MET A 255 -0.15 16.71 -8.15
C MET A 255 -0.22 16.17 -9.58
N THR A 256 -1.39 15.91 -10.12
CA THR A 256 -1.55 15.46 -11.51
C THR A 256 -1.14 16.54 -12.50
N ILE A 257 -1.55 17.80 -12.28
CA ILE A 257 -1.16 18.94 -13.13
C ILE A 257 0.36 19.18 -13.10
N HIS A 258 1.00 18.95 -11.96
CA HIS A 258 2.45 19.12 -11.84
C HIS A 258 3.27 18.06 -12.61
N TRP A 259 2.67 16.91 -12.92
CA TRP A 259 3.31 15.80 -13.63
C TRP A 259 3.03 15.80 -15.15
N ILE A 260 2.13 16.65 -15.63
CA ILE A 260 1.84 16.88 -17.06
C ILE A 260 2.63 18.09 -17.56
#